data_b474c0309d6a985552fa811d0de72523
#
_entry.id   b474c0309d6a985552fa811d0de72523
#
_cell.length_a   1.000
_cell.length_b   1.000
_cell.length_c   1.000
_cell.angle_alpha   90.00
_cell.angle_beta   90.00
_cell.angle_gamma   90.00
#
_symmetry.space_group_name_H-M   'P 1'
#
loop_
_entity.id
_entity.type
_entity.pdbx_description
1 polymer ?
#
loop_
_entity_poly.entity_id
_entity_poly.type
_entity_poly.pdbx_seq_one_letter_code
_entity_poly.pdbx_strand_id
1 'polypeptide(L)'
;LDFNHLVSSMPEFQLIQAEIDVRKFDPPIDSSDMDPMRWAEIVSIISNSYDDYDGFVILHGTDTMAYTSSALSFMFENLTKPVILTGSQLPIGELRTDGKENLMTAIEIASAKDENGHPMVPEVCIFFNGKLLRGNRAIKINAEGFHAFESFNHPHLCDVGINFQYHKHHILTPDYSKPMIPHLKLDQNVIVFSLFPGIQDNIVRHVMESPDLRGIVMRTFGSGNAPHAPWIMRLLDEAAHRGVNIVNISQCLTGSVEMERYGAGFQLKTAHVISGHDSTVEAMVTKLMYLQGRYEDNRKVREMLKKSLAGEITLL
;
A
#
# COMPACT_ATOMS: atom_id res chain seq x y z
N LEU A 1 12.46 7.65 -20.13
CA LEU A 1 11.77 6.87 -21.16
C LEU A 1 10.82 7.81 -21.92
N ASP A 2 11.01 7.96 -23.23
CA ASP A 2 10.04 8.65 -24.08
C ASP A 2 8.95 7.63 -24.45
N PHE A 3 7.70 7.88 -24.05
CA PHE A 3 6.58 6.98 -24.33
C PHE A 3 6.34 6.78 -25.83
N ASN A 4 6.51 7.83 -26.63
CA ASN A 4 6.39 7.73 -28.08
C ASN A 4 7.43 6.77 -28.66
N HIS A 5 8.65 6.78 -28.12
CA HIS A 5 9.69 5.82 -28.50
C HIS A 5 9.34 4.41 -28.02
N LEU A 6 8.72 4.29 -26.84
CA LEU A 6 8.27 3.02 -26.27
C LEU A 6 7.15 2.41 -27.14
N VAL A 7 6.12 3.19 -27.49
CA VAL A 7 5.02 2.75 -28.38
C VAL A 7 5.54 2.38 -29.76
N SER A 8 6.46 3.18 -30.34
CA SER A 8 7.03 2.89 -31.65
C SER A 8 7.91 1.63 -31.66
N SER A 9 8.46 1.25 -30.51
CA SER A 9 9.27 0.03 -30.34
C SER A 9 8.45 -1.22 -30.01
N MET A 10 7.13 -1.08 -29.82
CA MET A 10 6.21 -2.16 -29.45
C MET A 10 4.99 -2.16 -30.37
N PRO A 11 5.06 -2.83 -31.54
CA PRO A 11 3.92 -2.89 -32.48
C PRO A 11 2.65 -3.45 -31.87
N GLU A 12 2.78 -4.29 -30.83
CA GLU A 12 1.69 -4.91 -30.08
C GLU A 12 0.78 -3.89 -29.37
N PHE A 13 1.30 -2.68 -29.09
CA PHE A 13 0.48 -1.58 -28.54
C PHE A 13 -0.70 -1.21 -29.43
N GLN A 14 -0.57 -1.41 -30.75
CA GLN A 14 -1.67 -1.16 -31.71
C GLN A 14 -2.81 -2.17 -31.58
N LEU A 15 -2.60 -3.29 -30.90
CA LEU A 15 -3.62 -4.30 -30.65
C LEU A 15 -4.47 -3.98 -29.41
N ILE A 16 -4.01 -3.08 -28.56
CA ILE A 16 -4.75 -2.65 -27.37
C ILE A 16 -5.95 -1.81 -27.82
N GLN A 17 -7.14 -2.24 -27.44
CA GLN A 17 -8.40 -1.54 -27.75
C GLN A 17 -8.68 -0.45 -26.70
N ALA A 18 -7.77 0.50 -26.55
CA ALA A 18 -7.93 1.64 -25.66
C ALA A 18 -7.22 2.87 -26.23
N GLU A 19 -7.82 4.04 -26.03
CA GLU A 19 -7.13 5.32 -26.25
C GLU A 19 -6.25 5.62 -25.03
N ILE A 20 -4.99 5.98 -25.29
CA ILE A 20 -3.99 6.13 -24.24
C ILE A 20 -3.39 7.52 -24.30
N ASP A 21 -3.58 8.29 -23.24
CA ASP A 21 -2.89 9.54 -22.99
C ASP A 21 -1.79 9.35 -21.95
N VAL A 22 -0.69 10.09 -22.10
CA VAL A 22 0.48 9.95 -21.24
C VAL A 22 0.82 11.24 -20.55
N ARG A 23 0.99 11.14 -19.24
CA ARG A 23 1.60 12.18 -18.41
C ARG A 23 2.94 11.66 -17.88
N LYS A 24 3.95 12.49 -17.88
CA LYS A 24 5.27 12.14 -17.33
C LYS A 24 5.74 13.20 -16.35
N PHE A 25 6.47 12.73 -15.34
CA PHE A 25 7.27 13.62 -14.49
C PHE A 25 8.55 14.01 -15.22
N ASP A 26 8.92 15.25 -15.15
CA ASP A 26 10.15 15.77 -15.75
C ASP A 26 10.92 16.61 -14.70
N PRO A 27 12.07 16.15 -14.21
CA PRO A 27 12.70 14.85 -14.52
C PRO A 27 11.92 13.64 -14.01
N PRO A 28 12.16 12.41 -14.55
CA PRO A 28 11.62 11.17 -14.00
C PRO A 28 12.05 10.99 -12.56
N ILE A 29 11.14 10.45 -11.71
CA ILE A 29 11.39 10.23 -10.29
C ILE A 29 11.98 8.84 -10.10
N ASP A 30 13.13 8.74 -9.41
CA ASP A 30 13.59 7.46 -8.87
C ASP A 30 12.64 7.02 -7.74
N SER A 31 12.24 5.75 -7.73
CA SER A 31 11.32 5.26 -6.70
C SER A 31 11.90 5.31 -5.29
N SER A 32 13.23 5.33 -5.13
CA SER A 32 13.88 5.53 -3.84
C SER A 32 13.69 6.94 -3.27
N ASP A 33 13.38 7.92 -4.14
CA ASP A 33 13.13 9.32 -3.78
C ASP A 33 11.62 9.65 -3.65
N MET A 34 10.77 8.62 -3.65
CA MET A 34 9.33 8.82 -3.44
C MET A 34 9.03 9.29 -2.02
N ASP A 35 8.14 10.26 -1.92
CA ASP A 35 7.69 10.86 -0.68
C ASP A 35 6.18 11.19 -0.70
N PRO A 36 5.58 11.59 0.43
CA PRO A 36 4.16 11.94 0.50
C PRO A 36 3.76 13.12 -0.40
N MET A 37 4.66 14.03 -0.75
CA MET A 37 4.38 15.13 -1.68
C MET A 37 4.17 14.57 -3.10
N ARG A 38 5.00 13.61 -3.51
CA ARG A 38 4.86 12.93 -4.80
C ARG A 38 3.60 12.09 -4.89
N TRP A 39 3.20 11.43 -3.79
CA TRP A 39 1.90 10.75 -3.75
C TRP A 39 0.74 11.72 -3.91
N ALA A 40 0.77 12.87 -3.23
CA ALA A 40 -0.25 13.91 -3.37
C ALA A 40 -0.29 14.48 -4.80
N GLU A 41 0.85 14.63 -5.47
CA GLU A 41 0.94 15.05 -6.86
C GLU A 41 0.29 14.01 -7.81
N ILE A 42 0.58 12.71 -7.64
CA ILE A 42 -0.05 11.62 -8.39
C ILE A 42 -1.58 11.65 -8.19
N VAL A 43 -2.02 11.75 -6.94
CA VAL A 43 -3.46 11.83 -6.62
C VAL A 43 -4.11 13.04 -7.28
N SER A 44 -3.44 14.19 -7.28
CA SER A 44 -3.95 15.41 -7.92
C SER A 44 -4.08 15.26 -9.43
N ILE A 45 -3.07 14.65 -10.09
CA ILE A 45 -3.10 14.39 -11.54
C ILE A 45 -4.28 13.48 -11.89
N ILE A 46 -4.44 12.37 -11.18
CA ILE A 46 -5.55 11.41 -11.41
C ILE A 46 -6.89 12.07 -11.14
N SER A 47 -7.03 12.78 -10.03
CA SER A 47 -8.31 13.40 -9.64
C SER A 47 -8.76 14.48 -10.63
N ASN A 48 -7.82 15.26 -11.17
CA ASN A 48 -8.14 16.32 -12.14
C ASN A 48 -8.58 15.77 -13.52
N SER A 49 -8.26 14.53 -13.81
CA SER A 49 -8.64 13.83 -15.05
C SER A 49 -9.54 12.63 -14.80
N TYR A 50 -10.12 12.52 -13.61
CA TYR A 50 -10.84 11.32 -13.20
C TYR A 50 -12.06 11.02 -14.09
N ASP A 51 -12.79 12.04 -14.52
CA ASP A 51 -13.97 11.87 -15.34
C ASP A 51 -13.65 11.62 -16.82
N ASP A 52 -12.45 11.96 -17.27
CA ASP A 52 -12.03 11.87 -18.68
C ASP A 52 -11.56 10.46 -19.07
N TYR A 53 -11.18 9.61 -18.09
CA TYR A 53 -10.58 8.29 -18.36
C TYR A 53 -11.30 7.17 -17.62
N ASP A 54 -11.31 5.97 -18.23
CA ASP A 54 -11.89 4.75 -17.64
C ASP A 54 -10.99 4.10 -16.58
N GLY A 55 -9.68 4.34 -16.63
CA GLY A 55 -8.70 3.78 -15.69
C GLY A 55 -7.34 4.46 -15.81
N PHE A 56 -6.45 4.14 -14.88
CA PHE A 56 -5.13 4.77 -14.78
C PHE A 56 -4.06 3.71 -14.59
N VAL A 57 -2.94 3.86 -15.30
CA VAL A 57 -1.75 3.02 -15.15
C VAL A 57 -0.58 3.90 -14.74
N ILE A 58 0.14 3.51 -13.71
CA ILE A 58 1.30 4.23 -13.18
C ILE A 58 2.54 3.37 -13.41
N LEU A 59 3.44 3.82 -14.31
CA LEU A 59 4.78 3.23 -14.41
C LEU A 59 5.64 3.73 -13.25
N HIS A 60 6.08 2.83 -12.41
CA HIS A 60 6.76 3.12 -11.15
C HIS A 60 7.99 2.21 -10.98
N GLY A 61 9.06 2.74 -10.42
CA GLY A 61 10.20 1.92 -10.00
C GLY A 61 9.79 0.94 -8.88
N THR A 62 10.39 -0.24 -8.85
CA THR A 62 9.89 -1.34 -8.00
C THR A 62 10.15 -1.18 -6.50
N ASP A 63 11.15 -0.36 -6.09
CA ASP A 63 11.62 -0.32 -4.69
C ASP A 63 10.57 0.17 -3.69
N THR A 64 9.80 1.19 -4.04
CA THR A 64 8.76 1.75 -3.16
C THR A 64 7.35 1.63 -3.74
N MET A 65 7.16 0.81 -4.78
CA MET A 65 5.84 0.63 -5.43
C MET A 65 4.78 0.17 -4.43
N ALA A 66 5.12 -0.72 -3.49
CA ALA A 66 4.21 -1.20 -2.45
C ALA A 66 3.80 -0.09 -1.46
N TYR A 67 4.70 0.85 -1.14
CA TYR A 67 4.36 2.04 -0.35
C TYR A 67 3.45 2.99 -1.12
N THR A 68 3.77 3.28 -2.38
CA THR A 68 2.96 4.16 -3.24
C THR A 68 1.56 3.59 -3.43
N SER A 69 1.44 2.31 -3.79
CA SER A 69 0.12 1.66 -3.96
C SER A 69 -0.69 1.64 -2.67
N SER A 70 -0.04 1.41 -1.52
CA SER A 70 -0.68 1.48 -0.21
C SER A 70 -1.18 2.89 0.12
N ALA A 71 -0.36 3.92 -0.10
CA ALA A 71 -0.74 5.31 0.14
C ALA A 71 -1.93 5.72 -0.73
N LEU A 72 -1.86 5.46 -2.04
CA LEU A 72 -2.93 5.77 -2.98
C LEU A 72 -4.25 5.05 -2.62
N SER A 73 -4.19 3.82 -2.10
CA SER A 73 -5.38 3.08 -1.64
C SER A 73 -6.16 3.81 -0.55
N PHE A 74 -5.49 4.59 0.31
CA PHE A 74 -6.13 5.39 1.35
C PHE A 74 -6.46 6.82 0.88
N MET A 75 -5.67 7.37 -0.04
CA MET A 75 -5.82 8.73 -0.52
C MET A 75 -6.99 8.88 -1.49
N PHE A 76 -7.46 7.80 -2.12
CA PHE A 76 -8.69 7.77 -2.94
C PHE A 76 -9.84 7.14 -2.15
N GLU A 77 -10.67 7.95 -1.51
CA GLU A 77 -11.88 7.46 -0.85
C GLU A 77 -12.97 7.17 -1.89
N ASN A 78 -13.57 5.99 -1.83
CA ASN A 78 -14.58 5.51 -2.78
C ASN A 78 -14.09 5.52 -4.23
N LEU A 79 -12.91 4.94 -4.48
CA LEU A 79 -12.35 4.77 -5.82
C LEU A 79 -13.27 3.86 -6.65
N THR A 80 -13.73 4.34 -7.81
CA THR A 80 -14.63 3.61 -8.70
C THR A 80 -13.99 3.18 -10.02
N LYS A 81 -12.73 3.54 -10.23
CA LYS A 81 -11.94 3.23 -11.43
C LYS A 81 -10.63 2.55 -11.04
N PRO A 82 -10.06 1.68 -11.90
CA PRO A 82 -8.77 1.05 -11.61
C PRO A 82 -7.63 2.05 -11.61
N VAL A 83 -6.72 1.89 -10.65
CA VAL A 83 -5.41 2.55 -10.61
C VAL A 83 -4.36 1.45 -10.49
N ILE A 84 -3.71 1.10 -11.59
CA ILE A 84 -2.80 -0.04 -11.67
C ILE A 84 -1.37 0.46 -11.68
N LEU A 85 -0.61 0.15 -10.63
CA LEU A 85 0.83 0.36 -10.61
C LEU A 85 1.52 -0.84 -11.26
N THR A 86 2.51 -0.55 -12.08
CA THR A 86 3.36 -1.57 -12.69
C THR A 86 4.74 -1.01 -12.97
N GLY A 87 5.66 -1.86 -13.37
CA GLY A 87 7.04 -1.50 -13.68
C GLY A 87 7.81 -2.69 -14.20
N SER A 88 9.12 -2.65 -14.05
CA SER A 88 9.99 -3.74 -14.50
C SER A 88 11.18 -3.92 -13.57
N GLN A 89 11.68 -5.16 -13.50
CA GLN A 89 12.97 -5.46 -12.87
C GLN A 89 14.13 -5.18 -13.82
N LEU A 90 13.92 -5.37 -15.12
CA LEU A 90 14.87 -4.97 -16.16
C LEU A 90 14.31 -3.79 -16.96
N PRO A 91 15.12 -2.74 -17.23
CA PRO A 91 14.67 -1.62 -18.06
C PRO A 91 14.05 -2.08 -19.39
N ILE A 92 13.04 -1.37 -19.86
CA ILE A 92 12.28 -1.78 -21.07
C ILE A 92 13.16 -1.91 -22.32
N GLY A 93 14.31 -1.25 -22.36
CA GLY A 93 15.29 -1.39 -23.46
C GLY A 93 16.20 -2.62 -23.39
N GLU A 94 16.16 -3.35 -22.27
CA GLU A 94 17.03 -4.52 -22.06
C GLU A 94 16.48 -5.78 -22.71
N LEU A 95 17.40 -6.68 -23.10
CA LEU A 95 17.02 -8.01 -23.59
C LEU A 95 16.30 -8.79 -22.47
N ARG A 96 15.17 -9.39 -22.79
CA ARG A 96 14.31 -10.13 -21.85
C ARG A 96 13.68 -9.28 -20.75
N THR A 97 13.44 -7.99 -21.01
CA THR A 97 12.69 -7.14 -20.07
C THR A 97 11.29 -7.70 -19.78
N ASP A 98 10.88 -7.67 -18.53
CA ASP A 98 9.52 -7.95 -18.08
C ASP A 98 8.56 -6.74 -18.25
N GLY A 99 9.12 -5.56 -18.54
CA GLY A 99 8.37 -4.30 -18.55
C GLY A 99 7.34 -4.19 -19.65
N LYS A 100 7.56 -4.83 -20.81
CA LYS A 100 6.63 -4.78 -21.94
C LYS A 100 5.31 -5.49 -21.61
N GLU A 101 5.42 -6.74 -21.17
CA GLU A 101 4.27 -7.55 -20.79
C GLU A 101 3.54 -6.95 -19.60
N ASN A 102 4.28 -6.52 -18.59
CA ASN A 102 3.69 -5.88 -17.40
C ASN A 102 2.88 -4.63 -17.77
N LEU A 103 3.41 -3.77 -18.66
CA LEU A 103 2.72 -2.55 -19.08
C LEU A 103 1.48 -2.84 -19.92
N MET A 104 1.59 -3.70 -20.96
CA MET A 104 0.46 -4.03 -21.82
C MET A 104 -0.68 -4.65 -21.02
N THR A 105 -0.37 -5.61 -20.19
CA THR A 105 -1.38 -6.28 -19.34
C THR A 105 -2.00 -5.33 -18.32
N ALA A 106 -1.22 -4.42 -17.73
CA ALA A 106 -1.77 -3.42 -16.81
C ALA A 106 -2.79 -2.49 -17.52
N ILE A 107 -2.54 -2.13 -18.78
CA ILE A 107 -3.48 -1.32 -19.59
C ILE A 107 -4.74 -2.11 -19.92
N GLU A 108 -4.61 -3.38 -20.32
CA GLU A 108 -5.77 -4.26 -20.56
C GLU A 108 -6.65 -4.39 -19.30
N ILE A 109 -6.04 -4.61 -18.12
CA ILE A 109 -6.77 -4.67 -16.84
C ILE A 109 -7.46 -3.33 -16.53
N ALA A 110 -6.75 -2.20 -16.77
CA ALA A 110 -7.29 -0.87 -16.49
C ALA A 110 -8.47 -0.50 -17.40
N SER A 111 -8.53 -1.07 -18.60
CA SER A 111 -9.64 -0.85 -19.57
C SER A 111 -10.77 -1.89 -19.46
N ALA A 112 -10.54 -3.00 -18.73
CA ALA A 112 -11.50 -4.10 -18.65
C ALA A 112 -12.77 -3.72 -17.87
N LYS A 113 -13.93 -4.05 -18.46
CA LYS A 113 -15.26 -3.80 -17.88
C LYS A 113 -16.04 -5.10 -17.72
N ASP A 114 -16.93 -5.12 -16.74
CA ASP A 114 -17.89 -6.21 -16.55
C ASP A 114 -19.10 -6.07 -17.52
N GLU A 115 -20.04 -7.00 -17.45
CA GLU A 115 -21.26 -7.02 -18.26
C GLU A 115 -22.19 -5.81 -18.03
N ASN A 116 -22.02 -5.09 -16.92
CA ASN A 116 -22.77 -3.88 -16.58
C ASN A 116 -22.03 -2.60 -17.02
N GLY A 117 -20.84 -2.72 -17.60
CA GLY A 117 -19.99 -1.60 -17.99
C GLY A 117 -19.17 -1.00 -16.86
N HIS A 118 -19.17 -1.61 -15.67
CA HIS A 118 -18.30 -1.19 -14.57
C HIS A 118 -16.89 -1.74 -14.74
N PRO A 119 -15.85 -1.06 -14.24
CA PRO A 119 -14.50 -1.59 -14.24
C PRO A 119 -14.43 -2.95 -13.53
N MET A 120 -13.65 -3.87 -14.08
CA MET A 120 -13.46 -5.20 -13.47
C MET A 120 -12.82 -5.13 -12.08
N VAL A 121 -11.90 -4.17 -11.86
CA VAL A 121 -11.18 -4.02 -10.58
C VAL A 121 -11.08 -2.52 -10.22
N PRO A 122 -12.08 -1.96 -9.53
CA PRO A 122 -12.08 -0.54 -9.13
C PRO A 122 -11.26 -0.32 -7.85
N GLU A 123 -9.99 -0.69 -7.89
CA GLU A 123 -9.06 -0.62 -6.76
C GLU A 123 -7.69 -0.07 -7.19
N VAL A 124 -6.90 0.36 -6.21
CA VAL A 124 -5.46 0.56 -6.41
C VAL A 124 -4.77 -0.80 -6.33
N CYS A 125 -4.09 -1.20 -7.42
CA CYS A 125 -3.47 -2.51 -7.54
C CYS A 125 -2.02 -2.41 -7.98
N ILE A 126 -1.26 -3.47 -7.73
CA ILE A 126 0.02 -3.75 -8.39
C ILE A 126 -0.19 -4.91 -9.36
N PHE A 127 0.14 -4.70 -10.63
CA PHE A 127 0.26 -5.79 -11.59
C PHE A 127 1.74 -6.10 -11.82
N PHE A 128 2.14 -7.34 -11.60
CA PHE A 128 3.51 -7.78 -11.81
C PHE A 128 3.58 -9.30 -12.06
N ASN A 129 4.34 -9.70 -13.07
CA ASN A 129 4.62 -11.12 -13.35
C ASN A 129 3.35 -12.00 -13.38
N GLY A 130 2.33 -11.58 -14.14
CA GLY A 130 1.09 -12.33 -14.33
C GLY A 130 0.10 -12.30 -13.16
N LYS A 131 0.35 -11.50 -12.13
CA LYS A 131 -0.51 -11.41 -10.93
C LYS A 131 -0.98 -9.99 -10.69
N LEU A 132 -2.28 -9.83 -10.44
CA LEU A 132 -2.85 -8.57 -9.96
C LEU A 132 -3.07 -8.65 -8.45
N LEU A 133 -2.34 -7.83 -7.71
CA LEU A 133 -2.36 -7.78 -6.26
C LEU A 133 -3.09 -6.51 -5.79
N ARG A 134 -3.86 -6.61 -4.70
CA ARG A 134 -4.36 -5.39 -4.03
C ARG A 134 -3.17 -4.58 -3.53
N GLY A 135 -3.13 -3.28 -3.88
CA GLY A 135 -1.96 -2.43 -3.67
C GLY A 135 -1.50 -2.34 -2.21
N ASN A 136 -2.45 -2.30 -1.26
CA ASN A 136 -2.16 -2.23 0.17
C ASN A 136 -2.03 -3.60 0.85
N ARG A 137 -1.93 -4.68 0.07
CA ARG A 137 -1.65 -6.05 0.53
C ARG A 137 -0.34 -6.60 -0.04
N ALA A 138 0.24 -5.88 -1.00
CA ALA A 138 1.44 -6.30 -1.69
C ALA A 138 2.70 -5.86 -0.95
N ILE A 139 3.73 -6.68 -1.03
CA ILE A 139 5.09 -6.37 -0.57
C ILE A 139 6.11 -6.73 -1.64
N LYS A 140 7.24 -6.02 -1.71
CA LYS A 140 8.37 -6.40 -2.55
C LYS A 140 9.18 -7.48 -1.84
N ILE A 141 9.28 -8.67 -2.46
CA ILE A 141 9.91 -9.86 -1.87
C ILE A 141 11.24 -10.23 -2.52
N ASN A 142 11.55 -9.64 -3.68
CA ASN A 142 12.74 -9.99 -4.43
C ASN A 142 13.36 -8.74 -5.09
N ALA A 143 14.68 -8.61 -4.98
CA ALA A 143 15.42 -7.51 -5.56
C ALA A 143 15.93 -7.81 -6.99
N GLU A 144 15.98 -9.07 -7.42
CA GLU A 144 16.61 -9.49 -8.68
C GLU A 144 15.67 -10.26 -9.62
N GLY A 145 14.78 -11.08 -9.06
CA GLY A 145 13.89 -11.94 -9.85
C GLY A 145 12.64 -11.23 -10.34
N PHE A 146 12.05 -11.71 -11.43
CA PHE A 146 10.80 -11.17 -11.99
C PHE A 146 9.58 -11.38 -11.08
N HIS A 147 9.57 -12.40 -10.22
CA HIS A 147 8.61 -12.53 -9.14
C HIS A 147 8.99 -11.58 -7.99
N ALA A 148 8.76 -10.29 -8.21
CA ALA A 148 9.23 -9.22 -7.32
C ALA A 148 8.22 -8.87 -6.21
N PHE A 149 6.94 -9.11 -6.43
CA PHE A 149 5.86 -8.76 -5.49
C PHE A 149 5.01 -9.96 -5.13
N GLU A 150 4.51 -10.00 -3.90
CA GLU A 150 3.57 -11.02 -3.42
C GLU A 150 2.61 -10.42 -2.38
N SER A 151 1.45 -11.07 -2.23
CA SER A 151 0.43 -10.79 -1.22
C SER A 151 0.20 -12.04 -0.38
N PHE A 152 0.81 -12.11 0.82
CA PHE A 152 0.82 -13.34 1.62
C PHE A 152 -0.49 -13.61 2.39
N ASN A 153 -1.19 -12.55 2.79
CA ASN A 153 -2.39 -12.64 3.62
C ASN A 153 -3.68 -12.29 2.86
N HIS A 154 -3.59 -12.08 1.55
CA HIS A 154 -4.75 -11.80 0.72
C HIS A 154 -4.58 -12.47 -0.65
N PRO A 155 -5.63 -13.13 -1.19
CA PRO A 155 -5.55 -13.73 -2.53
C PRO A 155 -5.31 -12.70 -3.62
N HIS A 156 -4.76 -13.15 -4.75
CA HIS A 156 -4.65 -12.32 -5.95
C HIS A 156 -6.05 -11.87 -6.42
N LEU A 157 -6.15 -10.70 -7.01
CA LEU A 157 -7.40 -10.21 -7.60
C LEU A 157 -7.61 -10.74 -9.01
N CYS A 158 -6.50 -11.01 -9.71
CA CYS A 158 -6.50 -11.65 -11.02
C CYS A 158 -5.20 -12.43 -11.22
N ASP A 159 -5.30 -13.61 -11.80
CA ASP A 159 -4.18 -14.35 -12.37
C ASP A 159 -4.26 -14.26 -13.90
N VAL A 160 -3.13 -13.86 -14.53
CA VAL A 160 -3.04 -13.66 -15.96
C VAL A 160 -2.16 -14.72 -16.59
N GLY A 161 -2.78 -15.52 -17.46
CA GLY A 161 -2.15 -16.47 -18.33
C GLY A 161 -2.58 -16.19 -19.77
N ILE A 162 -3.02 -17.22 -20.51
CA ILE A 162 -3.66 -17.01 -21.82
C ILE A 162 -4.96 -16.20 -21.68
N ASN A 163 -5.65 -16.39 -20.55
CA ASN A 163 -6.87 -15.66 -20.21
C ASN A 163 -6.72 -14.98 -18.86
N PHE A 164 -7.50 -13.92 -18.64
CA PHE A 164 -7.62 -13.24 -17.36
C PHE A 164 -8.58 -14.00 -16.45
N GLN A 165 -8.10 -14.45 -15.29
CA GLN A 165 -8.90 -15.10 -14.28
C GLN A 165 -9.13 -14.15 -13.09
N TYR A 166 -10.23 -13.37 -13.15
CA TYR A 166 -10.59 -12.45 -12.06
C TYR A 166 -11.26 -13.18 -10.90
N HIS A 167 -10.76 -12.95 -9.68
CA HIS A 167 -11.31 -13.50 -8.44
C HIS A 167 -12.33 -12.54 -7.82
N LYS A 168 -13.50 -12.41 -8.45
CA LYS A 168 -14.53 -11.39 -8.15
C LYS A 168 -14.90 -11.28 -6.67
N HIS A 169 -14.87 -12.38 -5.90
CA HIS A 169 -15.20 -12.38 -4.47
C HIS A 169 -14.17 -11.65 -3.60
N HIS A 170 -12.98 -11.40 -4.12
CA HIS A 170 -11.91 -10.70 -3.43
C HIS A 170 -11.79 -9.23 -3.84
N ILE A 171 -12.51 -8.82 -4.89
CA ILE A 171 -12.48 -7.44 -5.40
C ILE A 171 -13.47 -6.59 -4.59
N LEU A 172 -13.02 -5.39 -4.18
CA LEU A 172 -13.88 -4.43 -3.48
C LEU A 172 -14.96 -3.89 -4.41
N THR A 173 -16.14 -3.70 -3.87
CA THR A 173 -17.27 -3.06 -4.59
C THR A 173 -17.45 -1.65 -4.05
N PRO A 174 -17.15 -0.62 -4.84
CA PRO A 174 -17.37 0.77 -4.43
C PRO A 174 -18.84 1.14 -4.45
N ASP A 175 -19.16 2.24 -3.81
CA ASP A 175 -20.50 2.85 -3.90
C ASP A 175 -20.55 3.77 -5.12
N TYR A 176 -21.04 3.26 -6.25
CA TYR A 176 -21.15 4.03 -7.51
C TYR A 176 -22.13 5.20 -7.43
N SER A 177 -22.94 5.32 -6.37
CA SER A 177 -23.81 6.47 -6.14
C SER A 177 -23.10 7.66 -5.53
N LYS A 178 -21.85 7.48 -5.08
CA LYS A 178 -21.03 8.52 -4.44
C LYS A 178 -19.81 8.87 -5.28
N PRO A 179 -19.39 10.13 -5.27
CA PRO A 179 -18.15 10.53 -5.95
C PRO A 179 -16.92 9.93 -5.25
N MET A 180 -15.85 9.76 -6.00
CA MET A 180 -14.52 9.58 -5.46
C MET A 180 -14.05 10.87 -4.80
N ILE A 181 -13.45 10.77 -3.61
CA ILE A 181 -12.91 11.92 -2.86
C ILE A 181 -11.41 11.75 -2.69
N PRO A 182 -10.59 12.67 -3.26
CA PRO A 182 -9.14 12.65 -3.07
C PRO A 182 -8.75 13.28 -1.73
N HIS A 183 -7.77 12.67 -1.06
CA HIS A 183 -7.15 13.20 0.16
C HIS A 183 -5.66 13.41 -0.06
N LEU A 184 -5.19 14.65 0.07
CA LEU A 184 -3.82 15.03 -0.28
C LEU A 184 -2.89 15.20 0.93
N LYS A 185 -3.47 15.28 2.14
CA LYS A 185 -2.70 15.59 3.35
C LYS A 185 -2.30 14.31 4.08
N LEU A 186 -1.00 14.14 4.28
CA LEU A 186 -0.40 13.07 5.07
C LEU A 186 0.50 13.67 6.16
N ASP A 187 0.60 12.99 7.32
CA ASP A 187 1.52 13.35 8.40
C ASP A 187 2.70 12.39 8.41
N GLN A 188 3.91 12.90 8.20
CA GLN A 188 5.13 12.10 8.05
C GLN A 188 5.78 11.72 9.39
N ASN A 189 5.25 12.18 10.53
CA ASN A 189 5.81 11.94 11.86
C ASN A 189 5.53 10.50 12.36
N VAL A 190 5.90 9.52 11.55
CA VAL A 190 5.68 8.09 11.77
C VAL A 190 7.01 7.34 11.64
N ILE A 191 7.24 6.37 12.53
CA ILE A 191 8.39 5.48 12.47
C ILE A 191 7.98 4.01 12.40
N VAL A 192 8.86 3.19 11.81
CA VAL A 192 8.79 1.74 11.93
C VAL A 192 9.81 1.29 12.97
N PHE A 193 9.34 0.53 13.96
CA PHE A 193 10.15 0.04 15.06
C PHE A 193 10.09 -1.49 15.13
N SER A 194 11.20 -2.16 14.78
CA SER A 194 11.28 -3.62 14.84
C SER A 194 11.94 -4.09 16.14
N LEU A 195 11.26 -4.97 16.88
CA LEU A 195 11.84 -5.62 18.04
C LEU A 195 12.86 -6.70 17.61
N PHE A 196 13.94 -6.84 18.35
CA PHE A 196 14.91 -7.92 18.20
C PHE A 196 15.51 -8.30 19.57
N PRO A 197 16.02 -9.53 19.74
CA PRO A 197 16.68 -9.94 20.98
C PRO A 197 17.93 -9.07 21.26
N GLY A 198 17.99 -8.48 22.46
CA GLY A 198 19.09 -7.60 22.85
C GLY A 198 18.88 -6.11 22.57
N ILE A 199 17.70 -5.71 22.11
CA ILE A 199 17.36 -4.29 21.96
C ILE A 199 17.48 -3.56 23.31
N GLN A 200 18.08 -2.37 23.30
CA GLN A 200 18.40 -1.60 24.51
C GLN A 200 17.40 -0.47 24.75
N ASP A 201 17.06 -0.28 26.03
CA ASP A 201 16.06 0.72 26.45
C ASP A 201 16.46 2.15 26.11
N ASN A 202 17.71 2.53 26.30
CA ASN A 202 18.22 3.88 26.06
C ASN A 202 18.08 4.34 24.60
N ILE A 203 18.27 3.43 23.63
CA ILE A 203 18.13 3.74 22.22
C ILE A 203 16.65 3.92 21.85
N VAL A 204 15.82 2.97 22.31
CA VAL A 204 14.37 3.00 22.06
C VAL A 204 13.75 4.24 22.67
N ARG A 205 14.13 4.57 23.90
CA ARG A 205 13.67 5.76 24.62
C ARG A 205 13.95 7.03 23.82
N HIS A 206 15.18 7.18 23.33
CA HIS A 206 15.60 8.38 22.60
C HIS A 206 14.72 8.62 21.34
N VAL A 207 14.34 7.55 20.64
CA VAL A 207 13.46 7.62 19.49
C VAL A 207 12.01 7.90 19.89
N MET A 208 11.51 7.19 20.91
CA MET A 208 10.11 7.30 21.35
C MET A 208 9.82 8.64 22.04
N GLU A 209 10.80 9.28 22.65
CA GLU A 209 10.65 10.60 23.29
C GLU A 209 10.74 11.78 22.32
N SER A 210 10.94 11.54 21.02
CA SER A 210 10.89 12.61 20.02
C SER A 210 9.58 13.42 20.13
N PRO A 211 9.66 14.75 20.26
CA PRO A 211 8.48 15.59 20.47
C PRO A 211 7.51 15.59 19.29
N ASP A 212 8.03 15.38 18.07
CA ASP A 212 7.26 15.43 16.84
C ASP A 212 6.66 14.06 16.48
N LEU A 213 7.04 12.98 17.20
CA LEU A 213 6.56 11.64 16.91
C LEU A 213 5.06 11.52 17.17
N ARG A 214 4.31 11.09 16.16
CA ARG A 214 2.86 10.92 16.21
C ARG A 214 2.39 9.49 15.97
N GLY A 215 3.21 8.67 15.29
CA GLY A 215 2.84 7.30 14.96
C GLY A 215 4.01 6.32 15.03
N ILE A 216 3.73 5.11 15.50
CA ILE A 216 4.68 4.00 15.54
C ILE A 216 4.02 2.77 14.93
N VAL A 217 4.66 2.21 13.90
CA VAL A 217 4.40 0.84 13.45
C VAL A 217 5.41 -0.06 14.13
N MET A 218 4.97 -0.80 15.15
CA MET A 218 5.81 -1.71 15.90
C MET A 218 5.74 -3.11 15.31
N ARG A 219 6.89 -3.66 14.90
CA ARG A 219 7.00 -5.03 14.38
C ARG A 219 7.43 -5.96 15.51
N THR A 220 6.55 -6.88 15.86
CA THR A 220 6.74 -7.83 16.97
C THR A 220 6.90 -9.26 16.50
N PHE A 221 7.18 -10.19 17.40
CA PHE A 221 7.42 -11.58 17.09
C PHE A 221 6.13 -12.38 16.91
N GLY A 222 6.14 -13.31 15.96
CA GLY A 222 5.04 -14.26 15.75
C GLY A 222 3.66 -13.58 15.65
N SER A 223 2.71 -14.00 16.45
CA SER A 223 1.34 -13.49 16.49
C SER A 223 1.16 -12.20 17.30
N GLY A 224 2.20 -11.39 17.47
CA GLY A 224 2.12 -10.10 18.18
C GLY A 224 2.83 -10.08 19.53
N ASN A 225 3.81 -10.97 19.77
CA ASN A 225 4.52 -11.07 21.04
C ASN A 225 5.65 -10.03 21.16
N ALA A 226 5.80 -9.48 22.35
CA ALA A 226 6.91 -8.60 22.72
C ALA A 226 7.67 -9.16 23.94
N PRO A 227 8.91 -8.75 24.21
CA PRO A 227 9.63 -9.12 25.41
C PRO A 227 8.88 -8.68 26.68
N HIS A 228 8.90 -9.50 27.72
CA HIS A 228 8.36 -9.16 29.05
C HIS A 228 9.31 -8.19 29.81
N ALA A 229 9.67 -7.08 29.19
CA ALA A 229 10.56 -6.08 29.74
C ALA A 229 9.73 -4.88 30.25
N PRO A 230 9.74 -4.59 31.55
CA PRO A 230 8.92 -3.50 32.13
C PRO A 230 9.20 -2.13 31.50
N TRP A 231 10.41 -1.91 31.01
CA TRP A 231 10.80 -0.65 30.39
C TRP A 231 10.10 -0.43 29.03
N ILE A 232 9.89 -1.50 28.23
CA ILE A 232 9.17 -1.41 26.95
C ILE A 232 7.73 -0.97 27.20
N MET A 233 7.04 -1.66 28.11
CA MET A 233 5.63 -1.35 28.43
C MET A 233 5.47 0.08 28.92
N ARG A 234 6.38 0.55 29.78
CA ARG A 234 6.36 1.93 30.28
C ARG A 234 6.57 2.94 29.14
N LEU A 235 7.54 2.74 28.24
CA LEU A 235 7.78 3.64 27.13
C LEU A 235 6.61 3.70 26.15
N LEU A 236 5.97 2.56 25.86
CA LEU A 236 4.77 2.51 25.02
C LEU A 236 3.60 3.25 25.65
N ASP A 237 3.39 3.05 26.95
CA ASP A 237 2.33 3.73 27.72
C ASP A 237 2.57 5.25 27.77
N GLU A 238 3.80 5.69 28.07
CA GLU A 238 4.18 7.10 28.07
C GLU A 238 4.01 7.74 26.67
N ALA A 239 4.37 7.04 25.61
CA ALA A 239 4.17 7.52 24.23
C ALA A 239 2.67 7.63 23.90
N ALA A 240 1.87 6.63 24.27
CA ALA A 240 0.42 6.64 24.06
C ALA A 240 -0.26 7.79 24.84
N HIS A 241 0.18 8.09 26.06
CA HIS A 241 -0.33 9.23 26.85
C HIS A 241 0.04 10.59 26.23
N ARG A 242 1.15 10.69 25.51
CA ARG A 242 1.47 11.89 24.70
C ARG A 242 0.66 11.98 23.40
N GLY A 243 -0.20 11.00 23.10
CA GLY A 243 -1.03 10.97 21.91
C GLY A 243 -0.40 10.25 20.71
N VAL A 244 0.72 9.55 20.88
CA VAL A 244 1.33 8.74 19.83
C VAL A 244 0.46 7.51 19.56
N ASN A 245 0.12 7.28 18.29
CA ASN A 245 -0.62 6.10 17.86
C ASN A 245 0.34 4.94 17.61
N ILE A 246 0.19 3.85 18.34
CA ILE A 246 1.06 2.68 18.25
C ILE A 246 0.27 1.52 17.69
N VAL A 247 0.73 0.99 16.55
CA VAL A 247 0.11 -0.16 15.90
C VAL A 247 1.10 -1.32 15.88
N ASN A 248 0.63 -2.48 16.32
CA ASN A 248 1.40 -3.71 16.36
C ASN A 248 1.13 -4.57 15.12
N ILE A 249 2.17 -4.89 14.37
CA ILE A 249 2.14 -5.84 13.24
C ILE A 249 3.16 -6.96 13.47
N SER A 250 2.98 -8.08 12.77
CA SER A 250 3.93 -9.19 12.83
C SER A 250 5.20 -8.92 12.03
N GLN A 251 6.32 -9.50 12.47
CA GLN A 251 7.53 -9.65 11.64
C GLN A 251 7.39 -10.79 10.63
N CYS A 252 6.43 -11.71 10.84
CA CYS A 252 6.15 -12.78 9.90
C CYS A 252 5.40 -12.24 8.69
N LEU A 253 5.69 -12.80 7.52
CA LEU A 253 5.03 -12.43 6.27
C LEU A 253 3.59 -12.94 6.19
N THR A 254 3.30 -14.05 6.88
CA THR A 254 1.96 -14.66 6.92
C THR A 254 1.43 -14.69 8.34
N GLY A 255 0.10 -14.64 8.46
CA GLY A 255 -0.62 -14.68 9.73
C GLY A 255 -1.03 -13.31 10.24
N SER A 256 -1.66 -13.29 11.40
CA SER A 256 -2.27 -12.10 12.00
C SER A 256 -1.77 -11.86 13.42
N VAL A 257 -1.80 -10.60 13.84
CA VAL A 257 -1.55 -10.20 15.23
C VAL A 257 -2.81 -10.46 16.07
N GLU A 258 -2.74 -11.40 17.00
CA GLU A 258 -3.78 -11.79 17.92
C GLU A 258 -3.39 -11.42 19.37
N MET A 259 -3.52 -10.14 19.73
CA MET A 259 -3.07 -9.65 21.05
C MET A 259 -3.85 -10.21 22.25
N GLU A 260 -4.96 -10.90 22.02
CA GLU A 260 -5.77 -11.52 23.10
C GLU A 260 -5.39 -12.98 23.39
N ARG A 261 -4.63 -13.61 22.49
CA ARG A 261 -4.33 -15.05 22.57
C ARG A 261 -3.22 -15.41 23.56
N TYR A 262 -2.30 -14.50 23.81
CA TYR A 262 -1.14 -14.75 24.69
C TYR A 262 -0.94 -13.60 25.69
N GLY A 263 -0.43 -13.92 26.89
CA GLY A 263 -0.24 -12.93 27.96
C GLY A 263 0.64 -11.73 27.61
N ALA A 264 1.62 -11.90 26.73
CA ALA A 264 2.45 -10.81 26.23
C ALA A 264 1.68 -9.81 25.35
N GLY A 265 0.74 -10.29 24.54
CA GLY A 265 -0.15 -9.45 23.75
C GLY A 265 -1.13 -8.67 24.60
N PHE A 266 -1.61 -9.26 25.70
CA PHE A 266 -2.49 -8.57 26.65
C PHE A 266 -1.82 -7.35 27.30
N GLN A 267 -0.51 -7.44 27.63
CA GLN A 267 0.23 -6.28 28.16
C GLN A 267 0.34 -5.15 27.14
N LEU A 268 0.52 -5.44 25.85
CA LEU A 268 0.52 -4.43 24.78
C LEU A 268 -0.84 -3.72 24.68
N LYS A 269 -1.93 -4.45 24.83
CA LYS A 269 -3.28 -3.87 24.85
C LYS A 269 -3.47 -2.89 26.02
N THR A 270 -2.95 -3.22 27.21
CA THR A 270 -2.98 -2.32 28.38
C THR A 270 -2.14 -1.07 28.16
N ALA A 271 -1.08 -1.14 27.39
CA ALA A 271 -0.26 0.01 26.96
C ALA A 271 -0.85 0.76 25.74
N HIS A 272 -2.15 0.62 25.49
CA HIS A 272 -2.88 1.30 24.43
C HIS A 272 -2.42 1.02 22.98
N VAL A 273 -1.70 -0.07 22.75
CA VAL A 273 -1.28 -0.51 21.42
C VAL A 273 -2.49 -1.09 20.66
N ILE A 274 -2.58 -0.78 19.37
CA ILE A 274 -3.64 -1.23 18.46
C ILE A 274 -3.13 -2.41 17.64
N SER A 275 -3.95 -3.43 17.40
CA SER A 275 -3.62 -4.51 16.49
C SER A 275 -3.66 -4.00 15.04
N GLY A 276 -2.61 -4.30 14.28
CA GLY A 276 -2.57 -4.12 12.83
C GLY A 276 -3.04 -5.36 12.07
N HIS A 277 -3.51 -6.38 12.79
CA HIS A 277 -4.00 -7.64 12.21
C HIS A 277 -2.96 -8.29 11.28
N ASP A 278 -3.34 -8.54 10.04
CA ASP A 278 -2.53 -9.16 8.99
C ASP A 278 -1.98 -8.15 7.96
N SER A 279 -1.94 -6.86 8.34
CA SER A 279 -1.46 -5.77 7.48
C SER A 279 0.03 -5.89 7.15
N THR A 280 0.41 -5.35 6.00
CA THR A 280 1.82 -5.13 5.64
C THR A 280 2.39 -3.90 6.36
N VAL A 281 3.72 -3.77 6.41
CA VAL A 281 4.40 -2.58 6.92
C VAL A 281 4.02 -1.35 6.11
N GLU A 282 4.05 -1.48 4.79
CA GLU A 282 3.78 -0.43 3.82
C GLU A 282 2.37 0.13 3.99
N ALA A 283 1.39 -0.77 4.11
CA ALA A 283 0.00 -0.37 4.33
C ALA A 283 -0.18 0.32 5.69
N MET A 284 0.45 -0.18 6.76
CA MET A 284 0.22 0.40 8.08
C MET A 284 0.92 1.75 8.28
N VAL A 285 2.13 1.92 7.73
CA VAL A 285 2.83 3.22 7.72
C VAL A 285 2.00 4.26 6.98
N THR A 286 1.56 3.96 5.76
CA THR A 286 0.80 4.89 4.92
C THR A 286 -0.61 5.16 5.48
N LYS A 287 -1.25 4.16 6.11
CA LYS A 287 -2.52 4.36 6.83
C LYS A 287 -2.38 5.32 8.02
N LEU A 288 -1.30 5.18 8.82
CA LEU A 288 -1.01 6.11 9.91
C LEU A 288 -0.80 7.54 9.38
N MET A 289 0.06 7.72 8.38
CA MET A 289 0.31 9.01 7.75
C MET A 289 -1.00 9.65 7.23
N TYR A 290 -1.83 8.86 6.56
CA TYR A 290 -3.12 9.29 6.03
C TYR A 290 -4.09 9.72 7.13
N LEU A 291 -4.30 8.87 8.14
CA LEU A 291 -5.26 9.16 9.20
C LEU A 291 -4.86 10.36 10.05
N GLN A 292 -3.58 10.49 10.37
CA GLN A 292 -3.04 11.62 11.14
C GLN A 292 -3.03 12.93 10.31
N GLY A 293 -2.87 12.84 9.00
CA GLY A 293 -3.03 13.98 8.10
C GLY A 293 -4.48 14.43 7.93
N ARG A 294 -5.42 13.48 8.02
CA ARG A 294 -6.86 13.71 7.81
C ARG A 294 -7.59 14.21 9.06
N TYR A 295 -7.28 13.66 10.23
CA TYR A 295 -8.02 13.92 11.47
C TYR A 295 -7.15 14.60 12.53
N GLU A 296 -7.64 15.70 13.09
CA GLU A 296 -7.01 16.37 14.24
C GLU A 296 -7.36 15.65 15.56
N ASP A 297 -8.58 15.07 15.66
CA ASP A 297 -9.01 14.30 16.85
C ASP A 297 -8.34 12.92 16.84
N ASN A 298 -7.40 12.74 17.77
CA ASN A 298 -6.67 11.47 17.93
C ASN A 298 -7.58 10.27 18.27
N ARG A 299 -8.72 10.50 18.92
CA ARG A 299 -9.71 9.42 19.18
C ARG A 299 -10.26 8.90 17.86
N LYS A 300 -10.51 9.81 16.89
CA LYS A 300 -10.97 9.42 15.56
C LYS A 300 -9.91 8.64 14.79
N VAL A 301 -8.65 9.06 14.85
CA VAL A 301 -7.51 8.30 14.29
C VAL A 301 -7.49 6.88 14.84
N ARG A 302 -7.57 6.72 16.17
CA ARG A 302 -7.57 5.40 16.84
C ARG A 302 -8.78 4.55 16.47
N GLU A 303 -9.95 5.14 16.30
CA GLU A 303 -11.16 4.44 15.83
C GLU A 303 -10.93 3.89 14.40
N MET A 304 -10.42 4.73 13.52
CA MET A 304 -10.24 4.38 12.11
C MET A 304 -9.09 3.40 11.88
N LEU A 305 -8.06 3.41 12.72
CA LEU A 305 -6.98 2.40 12.67
C LEU A 305 -7.48 0.97 12.86
N LYS A 306 -8.57 0.78 13.62
CA LYS A 306 -9.18 -0.53 13.89
C LYS A 306 -10.10 -1.03 12.77
N LYS A 307 -10.39 -0.20 11.75
CA LYS A 307 -11.27 -0.53 10.63
C LYS A 307 -10.46 -0.87 9.39
N SER A 308 -10.99 -1.73 8.55
CA SER A 308 -10.53 -1.88 7.18
C SER A 308 -11.08 -0.71 6.36
N LEU A 309 -10.20 0.10 5.78
CA LEU A 309 -10.58 1.29 5.00
C LEU A 309 -10.61 0.99 3.51
N ALA A 310 -9.63 0.23 3.05
CA ALA A 310 -9.41 -0.10 1.64
C ALA A 310 -9.01 -1.59 1.47
N GLY A 311 -9.46 -2.46 2.38
CA GLY A 311 -9.15 -3.89 2.33
C GLY A 311 -7.75 -4.27 2.85
N GLU A 312 -7.07 -3.37 3.55
CA GLU A 312 -5.69 -3.55 4.03
C GLU A 312 -5.54 -4.50 5.22
N ILE A 313 -6.63 -4.81 5.90
CA ILE A 313 -6.68 -5.78 7.00
C ILE A 313 -7.89 -6.71 6.84
N THR A 314 -7.75 -7.94 7.32
CA THR A 314 -8.85 -8.89 7.47
C THR A 314 -9.41 -8.76 8.88
N LEU A 315 -10.70 -8.44 8.99
CA LEU A 315 -11.44 -8.45 10.25
C LEU A 315 -12.16 -9.80 10.36
N LEU A 316 -11.86 -10.56 11.40
CA LEU A 316 -12.48 -11.85 11.71
C LEU A 316 -13.80 -11.64 12.47
#